data_7e235d98429f1352d4965f2d022efea2
#
_entry.id   7e235d98429f1352d4965f2d022efea2
#
_cell.length_a   1.000
_cell.length_b   1.000
_cell.length_c   1.000
_cell.angle_alpha   90.00
_cell.angle_beta   90.00
_cell.angle_gamma   90.00
#
_symmetry.space_group_name_H-M   'P 1'
#
loop_
_entity.id
_entity.type
_entity.pdbx_description
1 polymer ?
#
loop_
_entity_poly.entity_id
_entity_poly.type
_entity_poly.pdbx_seq_one_letter_code
_entity_poly.pdbx_strand_id
1 'polypeptide(L)'
;MTVQELEAAFTAAAENTMQKAEALGLDSASLRAQCEKHGAAACLKRCIQRGQEIPLSRELTAAGQTGLRLEALAVESRFAELFTDEEINACLERLIEAGYYKI
;
A
#
# COMPACT_ATOMS: atom_id res chain seq x y z
N MET A 1 18.90 8.90 -3.92
CA MET A 1 17.78 9.22 -3.02
C MET A 1 17.99 8.52 -1.68
N THR A 2 17.86 9.23 -0.57
CA THR A 2 18.01 8.64 0.76
C THR A 2 16.77 7.83 1.13
N VAL A 3 16.90 6.96 2.16
CA VAL A 3 15.76 6.20 2.68
C VAL A 3 14.65 7.14 3.14
N GLN A 4 15.01 8.24 3.81
CA GLN A 4 14.03 9.24 4.26
C GLN A 4 13.27 9.88 3.09
N GLU A 5 13.96 10.19 2.01
CA GLU A 5 13.33 10.72 0.80
C GLU A 5 12.40 9.71 0.15
N LEU A 6 12.81 8.42 0.11
CA LEU A 6 11.97 7.35 -0.41
C LEU A 6 10.73 7.13 0.46
N GLU A 7 10.88 7.18 1.79
CA GLU A 7 9.74 7.07 2.70
C GLU A 7 8.74 8.20 2.49
N ALA A 8 9.24 9.43 2.31
CA ALA A 8 8.39 10.58 2.04
C ALA A 8 7.68 10.43 0.69
N ALA A 9 8.39 9.94 -0.33
CA ALA A 9 7.81 9.70 -1.65
C ALA A 9 6.74 8.60 -1.61
N PHE A 10 6.97 7.55 -0.83
CA PHE A 10 5.99 6.48 -0.64
C PHE A 10 4.73 7.00 0.08
N THR A 11 4.92 7.81 1.11
CA THR A 11 3.80 8.43 1.83
C THR A 11 3.00 9.36 0.91
N ALA A 12 3.68 10.13 0.06
CA ALA A 12 3.01 10.99 -0.92
C ALA A 12 2.21 10.18 -1.95
N ALA A 13 2.76 9.05 -2.40
CA ALA A 13 2.06 8.15 -3.31
C ALA A 13 0.84 7.52 -2.64
N ALA A 14 0.95 7.15 -1.36
CA ALA A 14 -0.16 6.64 -0.56
C ALA A 14 -1.25 7.69 -0.38
N GLU A 15 -0.88 8.95 -0.15
CA GLU A 15 -1.83 10.05 -0.07
C GLU A 15 -2.61 10.20 -1.37
N ASN A 16 -1.93 10.10 -2.51
CA ASN A 16 -2.59 10.14 -3.81
C ASN A 16 -3.60 8.97 -3.97
N THR A 17 -3.23 7.78 -3.51
CA THR A 17 -4.14 6.63 -3.48
C THR A 17 -5.38 6.94 -2.65
N MET A 18 -5.20 7.51 -1.46
CA MET A 18 -6.32 7.85 -0.57
C MET A 18 -7.24 8.89 -1.20
N GLN A 19 -6.69 9.91 -1.88
CA GLN A 19 -7.48 10.91 -2.58
C GLN A 19 -8.31 10.29 -3.70
N LYS A 20 -7.72 9.38 -4.47
CA LYS A 20 -8.44 8.68 -5.54
C LYS A 20 -9.54 7.78 -4.99
N ALA A 21 -9.29 7.10 -3.87
CA ALA A 21 -10.28 6.27 -3.20
C ALA A 21 -11.45 7.11 -2.70
N GLU A 22 -11.16 8.26 -2.10
CA GLU A 22 -12.19 9.19 -1.62
C GLU A 22 -13.06 9.71 -2.77
N ALA A 23 -12.45 9.96 -3.93
CA ALA A 23 -13.19 10.36 -5.13
C ALA A 23 -14.13 9.26 -5.62
N LEU A 24 -13.85 8.00 -5.28
CA LEU A 24 -14.72 6.85 -5.58
C LEU A 24 -15.79 6.61 -4.51
N GLY A 25 -15.82 7.45 -3.47
CA GLY A 25 -16.75 7.29 -2.36
C GLY A 25 -16.30 6.32 -1.28
N LEU A 26 -15.04 5.90 -1.29
CA LEU A 26 -14.50 4.97 -0.29
C LEU A 26 -13.98 5.72 0.94
N ASP A 27 -14.10 5.11 2.11
CA ASP A 27 -13.64 5.69 3.37
C ASP A 27 -12.18 5.34 3.62
N SER A 28 -11.31 6.34 3.55
CA SER A 28 -9.87 6.20 3.77
C SER A 28 -9.42 6.57 5.18
N ALA A 29 -10.34 6.86 6.10
CA ALA A 29 -10.01 7.42 7.42
C ALA A 29 -9.05 6.53 8.21
N SER A 30 -9.25 5.22 8.22
CA SER A 30 -8.40 4.28 8.96
C SER A 30 -6.97 4.26 8.40
N LEU A 31 -6.83 4.17 7.09
CA LEU A 31 -5.52 4.19 6.45
C LEU A 31 -4.82 5.52 6.68
N ARG A 32 -5.56 6.62 6.51
CA ARG A 32 -5.03 7.97 6.71
C ARG A 32 -4.49 8.16 8.13
N ALA A 33 -5.24 7.71 9.13
CA ALA A 33 -4.82 7.82 10.52
C ALA A 33 -3.53 7.03 10.79
N GLN A 34 -3.41 5.83 10.24
CA GLN A 34 -2.19 5.02 10.40
C GLN A 34 -1.00 5.63 9.67
N CYS A 35 -1.21 6.17 8.47
CA CYS A 35 -0.15 6.83 7.71
C CYS A 35 0.34 8.09 8.40
N GLU A 36 -0.56 8.87 8.99
CA GLU A 36 -0.19 10.07 9.76
C GLU A 36 0.61 9.73 11.00
N LYS A 37 0.28 8.61 11.64
CA LYS A 37 0.92 8.20 12.89
C LYS A 37 2.31 7.59 12.67
N HIS A 38 2.48 6.79 11.63
CA HIS A 38 3.68 5.97 11.44
C HIS A 38 4.36 6.15 10.08
N GLY A 39 3.72 6.83 9.14
CA GLY A 39 4.13 6.84 7.74
C GLY A 39 3.60 5.62 6.99
N ALA A 40 3.43 5.75 5.68
CA ALA A 40 2.82 4.70 4.85
C ALA A 40 3.68 3.43 4.79
N ALA A 41 5.01 3.57 4.67
CA ALA A 41 5.90 2.41 4.62
C ALA A 41 5.84 1.60 5.90
N ALA A 42 5.87 2.26 7.07
CA ALA A 42 5.78 1.59 8.37
C ALA A 42 4.41 0.92 8.56
N CYS A 43 3.34 1.55 8.10
CA CYS A 43 2.00 0.97 8.12
C CYS A 43 1.98 -0.35 7.34
N LEU A 44 2.50 -0.36 6.12
CA LEU A 44 2.58 -1.55 5.29
C LEU A 44 3.38 -2.67 5.98
N LYS A 45 4.56 -2.34 6.48
CA LYS A 45 5.44 -3.33 7.14
C LYS A 45 4.79 -3.97 8.35
N ARG A 46 4.12 -3.16 9.18
CA ARG A 46 3.42 -3.67 10.37
C ARG A 46 2.29 -4.62 9.99
N CYS A 47 1.51 -4.27 8.98
CA CYS A 47 0.42 -5.14 8.52
C CYS A 47 0.95 -6.48 8.01
N ILE A 48 2.03 -6.46 7.25
CA ILE A 48 2.66 -7.68 6.75
C ILE A 48 3.19 -8.54 7.90
N GLN A 49 3.91 -7.93 8.85
CA GLN A 49 4.48 -8.65 9.98
C GLN A 49 3.41 -9.32 10.85
N ARG A 50 2.26 -8.70 10.98
CA ARG A 50 1.16 -9.17 11.82
C ARG A 50 0.17 -10.06 11.06
N GLY A 51 0.37 -10.26 9.78
CA GLY A 51 -0.59 -10.98 8.95
C GLY A 51 -1.93 -10.29 8.85
N GLN A 52 -1.96 -8.97 9.01
CA GLN A 52 -3.17 -8.17 8.95
C GLN A 52 -3.34 -7.54 7.58
N GLU A 53 -4.59 -7.31 7.20
CA GLU A 53 -4.90 -6.61 5.97
C GLU A 53 -4.63 -5.12 6.13
N ILE A 54 -4.09 -4.50 5.07
CA ILE A 54 -3.89 -3.05 5.06
C ILE A 54 -5.25 -2.39 4.90
N PRO A 55 -5.58 -1.36 5.72
CA PRO A 55 -6.85 -0.66 5.57
C PRO A 55 -7.06 -0.16 4.14
N LEU A 56 -8.29 -0.18 3.68
CA LEU A 56 -8.71 0.26 2.33
C LEU A 56 -8.42 -0.76 1.21
N SER A 57 -7.54 -1.74 1.42
CA SER A 57 -7.17 -2.70 0.38
C SER A 57 -8.36 -3.48 -0.15
N ARG A 58 -9.20 -4.01 0.74
CA ARG A 58 -10.37 -4.80 0.35
C ARG A 58 -11.38 -3.97 -0.44
N GLU A 59 -11.62 -2.76 0.02
CA GLU A 59 -12.55 -1.83 -0.62
C GLU A 59 -12.08 -1.44 -2.02
N LEU A 60 -10.78 -1.20 -2.18
CA LEU A 60 -10.20 -0.90 -3.49
C LEU A 60 -10.35 -2.07 -4.45
N THR A 61 -10.09 -3.29 -3.98
CA THR A 61 -10.26 -4.49 -4.80
C THR A 61 -11.73 -4.67 -5.20
N ALA A 62 -12.67 -4.47 -4.26
CA ALA A 62 -14.10 -4.57 -4.55
C ALA A 62 -14.56 -3.52 -5.57
N ALA A 63 -13.90 -2.36 -5.60
CA ALA A 63 -14.21 -1.30 -6.57
C ALA A 63 -13.48 -1.50 -7.92
N GLY A 64 -12.75 -2.61 -8.11
CA GLY A 64 -11.99 -2.85 -9.32
C GLY A 64 -10.72 -2.02 -9.43
N GLN A 65 -10.21 -1.50 -8.31
CA GLN A 65 -9.07 -0.59 -8.26
C GLN A 65 -7.89 -1.20 -7.45
N THR A 66 -7.64 -2.48 -7.64
CA THR A 66 -6.56 -3.18 -6.93
C THR A 66 -5.20 -2.51 -7.15
N GLY A 67 -4.96 -1.93 -8.32
CA GLY A 67 -3.73 -1.21 -8.62
C GLY A 67 -3.48 0.04 -7.78
N LEU A 68 -4.48 0.53 -7.03
CA LEU A 68 -4.31 1.65 -6.10
C LEU A 68 -3.91 1.21 -4.69
N ARG A 69 -3.89 -0.09 -4.40
CA ARG A 69 -3.54 -0.60 -3.07
C ARG A 69 -2.07 -0.26 -2.74
N LEU A 70 -1.77 -0.14 -1.44
CA LEU A 70 -0.39 0.11 -1.00
C LEU A 70 0.55 -1.01 -1.44
N GLU A 71 0.09 -2.24 -1.48
CA GLU A 71 0.90 -3.37 -1.97
C GLU A 71 1.36 -3.14 -3.41
N ALA A 72 0.49 -2.60 -4.27
CA ALA A 72 0.84 -2.31 -5.65
C ALA A 72 1.90 -1.20 -5.76
N LEU A 73 1.87 -0.22 -4.86
CA LEU A 73 2.92 0.80 -4.77
C LEU A 73 4.25 0.18 -4.32
N ALA A 74 4.20 -0.67 -3.30
CA ALA A 74 5.39 -1.25 -2.67
C ALA A 74 6.21 -2.09 -3.65
N VAL A 75 5.57 -2.73 -4.63
CA VAL A 75 6.27 -3.57 -5.60
C VAL A 75 6.84 -2.79 -6.78
N GLU A 76 6.61 -1.47 -6.85
CA GLU A 76 7.23 -0.64 -7.87
C GLU A 76 8.73 -0.54 -7.63
N SER A 77 9.51 -0.60 -8.71
CA SER A 77 10.98 -0.61 -8.62
C SER A 77 11.55 0.62 -7.91
N ARG A 78 10.87 1.77 -8.03
CA ARG A 78 11.34 3.02 -7.38
C ARG A 78 11.32 2.94 -5.84
N PHE A 79 10.56 2.01 -5.27
CA PHE A 79 10.46 1.83 -3.81
C PHE A 79 11.15 0.57 -3.31
N ALA A 80 11.88 -0.15 -4.18
CA ALA A 80 12.48 -1.44 -3.83
C ALA A 80 13.41 -1.37 -2.61
N GLU A 81 14.11 -0.24 -2.42
CA GLU A 81 15.04 -0.07 -1.31
C GLU A 81 14.36 0.09 0.06
N LEU A 82 13.06 0.39 0.06
CA LEU A 82 12.30 0.55 1.32
C LEU A 82 11.90 -0.78 1.96
N PHE A 83 11.86 -1.84 1.18
CA PHE A 83 11.27 -3.10 1.61
C PHE A 83 12.24 -4.25 1.41
N THR A 84 12.16 -5.25 2.30
CA THR A 84 12.92 -6.48 2.14
C THR A 84 12.28 -7.33 1.05
N ASP A 85 13.04 -8.32 0.54
CA ASP A 85 12.52 -9.27 -0.45
C ASP A 85 11.30 -10.02 0.10
N GLU A 86 11.31 -10.36 1.39
CA GLU A 86 10.19 -11.02 2.04
C GLU A 86 8.94 -10.14 2.05
N GLU A 87 9.12 -8.84 2.33
CA GLU A 87 8.01 -7.88 2.33
C GLU A 87 7.45 -7.71 0.92
N ILE A 88 8.31 -7.61 -0.09
CA ILE A 88 7.90 -7.50 -1.49
C ILE A 88 7.15 -8.75 -1.91
N ASN A 89 7.66 -9.93 -1.58
CA ASN A 89 7.00 -11.20 -1.90
C ASN A 89 5.62 -11.30 -1.25
N ALA A 90 5.49 -10.86 0.01
CA ALA A 90 4.20 -10.84 0.70
C ALA A 90 3.21 -9.92 -0.02
N CYS A 91 3.65 -8.76 -0.50
CA CYS A 91 2.81 -7.85 -1.27
C CYS A 91 2.37 -8.48 -2.59
N LEU A 92 3.29 -9.16 -3.29
CA LEU A 92 2.96 -9.84 -4.55
C LEU A 92 1.92 -10.96 -4.32
N GLU A 93 2.07 -11.75 -3.26
CA GLU A 93 1.11 -12.79 -2.91
C GLU A 93 -0.28 -12.21 -2.67
N ARG A 94 -0.37 -11.10 -1.93
CA ARG A 94 -1.64 -10.43 -1.66
C ARG A 94 -2.29 -9.90 -2.94
N LEU A 95 -1.49 -9.38 -3.87
CA LEU A 95 -1.98 -8.89 -5.15
C LEU A 95 -2.46 -10.04 -6.03
N ILE A 96 -1.76 -11.16 -6.04
CA ILE A 96 -2.16 -12.37 -6.77
C ILE A 96 -3.50 -12.88 -6.23
N GLU A 97 -3.64 -12.97 -4.90
CA GLU A 97 -4.88 -13.39 -4.26
C GLU A 97 -6.05 -12.46 -4.59
N ALA A 98 -5.77 -11.18 -4.76
CA ALA A 98 -6.77 -10.19 -5.14
C ALA A 98 -7.09 -10.19 -6.65
N GLY A 99 -6.39 -11.03 -7.44
CA GLY A 99 -6.62 -11.13 -8.88
C GLY A 99 -5.98 -10.03 -9.70
N TYR A 100 -5.03 -9.27 -9.14
CA TYR A 100 -4.36 -8.18 -9.84
C TYR A 100 -3.46 -8.68 -10.96
N TYR A 101 -2.74 -9.77 -10.72
CA TYR A 101 -1.94 -10.43 -11.75
C TYR A 101 -2.68 -11.65 -12.27
N LYS A 102 -2.74 -11.79 -13.59
CA LYS A 102 -3.30 -12.99 -14.24
C LYS A 102 -2.17 -14.02 -14.33
N ILE A 103 -2.43 -15.19 -13.82
CA ILE A 103 -1.51 -16.32 -13.92
C ILE A 103 -2.02 -17.26 -14.99
#